data_a324e4004bc8c88434cce6f5260d29e3
#
_entry.id   a324e4004bc8c88434cce6f5260d29e3
#
_cell.length_a   1.000
_cell.length_b   1.000
_cell.length_c   1.000
_cell.angle_alpha   90.00
_cell.angle_beta   90.00
_cell.angle_gamma   90.00
#
_symmetry.space_group_name_H-M   'P 1'
#
loop_
_entity.id
_entity.type
_entity.pdbx_description
1 polymer ?
#
loop_
_entity_poly.entity_id
_entity_poly.type
_entity_poly.pdbx_seq_one_letter_code
_entity_poly.pdbx_strand_id
1 'polypeptide(L)'
;FNDPDIRNADVLIACTDSDEVNMITCMMAKNNGIKHTVARIRNVDYAVNSPDLLNNDMKIDLILNPERITASEIDHILMTPSALNVDDFADGKVRMFEAKLKENSPYANIQLKYLKIPNDILVAMLFRKHKMIIPRGNDVLLPGDNVYFVGKQDAILQFEQNFTNTYEK
;
A
#
# COMPACT_ATOMS: atom_id res chain seq x y z
N PHE A 1 21.86 13.86 -22.72
CA PHE A 1 20.68 13.86 -23.60
C PHE A 1 21.04 13.94 -25.11
N ASN A 2 22.33 14.03 -25.49
CA ASN A 2 22.73 13.96 -26.90
C ASN A 2 22.83 12.51 -27.42
N ASP A 3 22.80 11.53 -26.55
CA ASP A 3 22.80 10.11 -26.89
C ASP A 3 21.42 9.69 -27.42
N PRO A 4 21.36 9.06 -28.62
CA PRO A 4 20.11 8.57 -29.21
C PRO A 4 19.33 7.58 -28.31
N ASP A 5 20.04 6.76 -27.55
CA ASP A 5 19.40 5.78 -26.66
C ASP A 5 18.67 6.46 -25.49
N ILE A 6 19.21 7.57 -24.99
CA ILE A 6 18.55 8.38 -23.96
C ILE A 6 17.34 9.12 -24.54
N ARG A 7 17.42 9.62 -25.75
CA ARG A 7 16.30 10.36 -26.39
C ARG A 7 15.08 9.49 -26.70
N ASN A 8 15.31 8.21 -26.93
CA ASN A 8 14.25 7.25 -27.24
C ASN A 8 13.70 6.52 -25.99
N ALA A 9 14.16 6.88 -24.80
CA ALA A 9 13.66 6.30 -23.57
C ALA A 9 12.20 6.74 -23.28
N ASP A 10 11.35 5.82 -22.89
CA ASP A 10 9.99 6.14 -22.46
C ASP A 10 9.94 6.66 -21.03
N VAL A 11 10.87 6.25 -20.18
CA VAL A 11 10.93 6.58 -18.75
C VAL A 11 12.35 6.99 -18.37
N LEU A 12 12.49 8.06 -17.59
CA LEU A 12 13.75 8.42 -16.93
C LEU A 12 13.56 8.38 -15.41
N ILE A 13 14.48 7.70 -14.73
CA ILE A 13 14.54 7.63 -13.26
C ILE A 13 15.82 8.30 -12.79
N ALA A 14 15.71 9.47 -12.15
CA ALA A 14 16.81 10.20 -11.54
C ALA A 14 16.92 9.84 -10.05
N CYS A 15 17.99 9.15 -9.68
CA CYS A 15 18.20 8.62 -8.32
C CYS A 15 19.64 8.84 -7.81
N THR A 16 20.23 9.99 -8.14
CA THR A 16 21.55 10.40 -7.63
C THR A 16 21.47 10.77 -6.14
N ASP A 17 22.58 11.14 -5.55
CA ASP A 17 22.67 11.60 -4.16
C ASP A 17 22.23 13.05 -3.92
N SER A 18 21.98 13.83 -5.00
CA SER A 18 21.49 15.22 -4.96
C SER A 18 20.06 15.32 -5.47
N ASP A 19 19.16 15.87 -4.64
CA ASP A 19 17.77 16.13 -4.99
C ASP A 19 17.67 17.14 -6.14
N GLU A 20 18.51 18.19 -6.13
CA GLU A 20 18.54 19.22 -7.15
C GLU A 20 18.96 18.66 -8.51
N VAL A 21 19.98 17.79 -8.53
CA VAL A 21 20.41 17.10 -9.74
C VAL A 21 19.29 16.21 -10.28
N ASN A 22 18.59 15.50 -9.40
CA ASN A 22 17.46 14.64 -9.80
C ASN A 22 16.31 15.46 -10.39
N MET A 23 15.96 16.60 -9.78
CA MET A 23 14.92 17.51 -10.28
C MET A 23 15.29 18.09 -11.65
N ILE A 24 16.51 18.64 -11.78
CA ILE A 24 16.97 19.24 -13.05
C ILE A 24 17.05 18.18 -14.14
N THR A 25 17.52 16.97 -13.83
CA THR A 25 17.60 15.86 -14.80
C THR A 25 16.22 15.48 -15.33
N CYS A 26 15.21 15.38 -14.46
CA CYS A 26 13.82 15.10 -14.88
C CYS A 26 13.26 16.23 -15.75
N MET A 27 13.46 17.49 -15.37
CA MET A 27 13.02 18.64 -16.16
C MET A 27 13.67 18.64 -17.56
N MET A 28 14.97 18.37 -17.64
CA MET A 28 15.69 18.25 -18.91
C MET A 28 15.16 17.09 -19.75
N ALA A 29 14.86 15.96 -19.14
CA ALA A 29 14.29 14.80 -19.80
C ALA A 29 12.95 15.11 -20.46
N LYS A 30 12.06 15.76 -19.72
CA LYS A 30 10.75 16.22 -20.24
C LYS A 30 10.90 17.16 -21.42
N ASN A 31 11.81 18.13 -21.33
CA ASN A 31 12.07 19.07 -22.43
C ASN A 31 12.67 18.38 -23.67
N ASN A 32 13.30 17.22 -23.50
CA ASN A 32 13.81 16.38 -24.60
C ASN A 32 12.81 15.32 -25.09
N GLY A 33 11.56 15.33 -24.60
CA GLY A 33 10.48 14.49 -25.11
C GLY A 33 10.28 13.16 -24.39
N ILE A 34 10.98 12.90 -23.28
CA ILE A 34 10.76 11.70 -22.47
C ILE A 34 9.39 11.80 -21.81
N LYS A 35 8.57 10.75 -21.96
CA LYS A 35 7.16 10.77 -21.56
C LYS A 35 6.98 10.73 -20.05
N HIS A 36 7.77 9.91 -19.35
CA HIS A 36 7.63 9.71 -17.91
C HIS A 36 8.94 9.97 -17.18
N THR A 37 8.84 10.68 -16.05
CA THR A 37 9.99 11.01 -15.21
C THR A 37 9.72 10.68 -13.76
N VAL A 38 10.71 10.08 -13.12
CA VAL A 38 10.69 9.72 -11.70
C VAL A 38 11.92 10.34 -11.03
N ALA A 39 11.71 11.11 -9.97
CA ALA A 39 12.79 11.71 -9.20
C ALA A 39 12.85 11.19 -7.77
N ARG A 40 14.03 10.79 -7.30
CA ARG A 40 14.28 10.60 -5.88
C ARG A 40 14.50 11.95 -5.22
N ILE A 41 13.63 12.34 -4.30
CA ILE A 41 13.70 13.59 -3.55
C ILE A 41 13.53 13.28 -2.07
N ARG A 42 14.59 13.49 -1.29
CA ARG A 42 14.64 13.21 0.15
C ARG A 42 14.19 14.39 0.99
N ASN A 43 14.50 15.61 0.54
CA ASN A 43 14.16 16.82 1.28
C ASN A 43 12.64 17.03 1.27
N VAL A 44 12.04 16.98 2.47
CA VAL A 44 10.60 17.13 2.69
C VAL A 44 10.11 18.52 2.26
N ASP A 45 10.94 19.56 2.37
CA ASP A 45 10.57 20.91 1.99
C ASP A 45 10.22 21.02 0.51
N TYR A 46 10.91 20.30 -0.36
CA TYR A 46 10.56 20.24 -1.77
C TYR A 46 9.25 19.49 -2.01
N ALA A 47 9.07 18.35 -1.37
CA ALA A 47 7.93 17.48 -1.62
C ALA A 47 6.61 18.01 -1.03
N VAL A 48 6.66 18.71 0.11
CA VAL A 48 5.47 19.17 0.86
C VAL A 48 5.15 20.62 0.60
N ASN A 49 6.17 21.50 0.60
CA ASN A 49 5.97 22.94 0.52
C ASN A 49 5.89 23.48 -0.92
N SER A 50 6.22 22.65 -1.90
CA SER A 50 6.25 23.09 -3.30
C SER A 50 5.73 22.02 -4.28
N PRO A 51 4.56 21.39 -4.04
CA PRO A 51 4.02 20.37 -4.93
C PRO A 51 3.74 20.91 -6.34
N ASP A 52 3.28 22.16 -6.45
CA ASP A 52 2.99 22.82 -7.72
C ASP A 52 4.27 23.07 -8.54
N LEU A 53 5.36 23.45 -7.88
CA LEU A 53 6.66 23.62 -8.52
C LEU A 53 7.15 22.30 -9.16
N LEU A 54 7.03 21.20 -8.44
CA LEU A 54 7.52 19.90 -8.89
C LEU A 54 6.64 19.31 -10.00
N ASN A 55 5.33 19.38 -9.84
CA ASN A 55 4.38 18.77 -10.78
C ASN A 55 4.14 19.65 -12.02
N ASN A 56 3.95 20.95 -11.85
CA ASN A 56 3.56 21.84 -12.93
C ASN A 56 4.75 22.48 -13.62
N ASP A 57 5.71 23.03 -12.86
CA ASP A 57 6.84 23.78 -13.45
C ASP A 57 7.95 22.84 -13.88
N MET A 58 8.33 21.85 -13.05
CA MET A 58 9.37 20.88 -13.38
C MET A 58 8.86 19.65 -14.13
N LYS A 59 7.53 19.44 -14.16
CA LYS A 59 6.85 18.34 -14.86
C LYS A 59 7.39 16.96 -14.45
N ILE A 60 7.62 16.75 -13.15
CA ILE A 60 8.02 15.45 -12.59
C ILE A 60 6.76 14.63 -12.36
N ASP A 61 6.65 13.46 -13.00
CA ASP A 61 5.43 12.64 -12.88
C ASP A 61 5.33 11.89 -11.57
N LEU A 62 6.47 11.47 -11.00
CA LEU A 62 6.51 10.74 -9.74
C LEU A 62 7.71 11.13 -8.89
N ILE A 63 7.43 11.47 -7.64
CA ILE A 63 8.45 11.76 -6.64
C ILE A 63 8.53 10.59 -5.66
N LEU A 64 9.73 10.06 -5.46
CA LEU A 64 10.02 9.01 -4.49
C LEU A 64 10.88 9.57 -3.35
N ASN A 65 10.35 9.48 -2.14
CA ASN A 65 11.10 9.72 -0.91
C ASN A 65 11.24 8.39 -0.16
N PRO A 66 12.37 7.69 -0.27
CA PRO A 66 12.56 6.36 0.32
C PRO A 66 12.42 6.36 1.84
N GLU A 67 12.91 7.41 2.50
CA GLU A 67 12.87 7.56 3.95
C GLU A 67 11.42 7.67 4.44
N ARG A 68 10.59 8.46 3.75
CA ARG A 68 9.16 8.62 4.07
C ARG A 68 8.37 7.34 3.81
N ILE A 69 8.64 6.66 2.69
CA ILE A 69 8.00 5.39 2.37
C ILE A 69 8.33 4.35 3.44
N THR A 70 9.61 4.24 3.81
CA THR A 70 10.05 3.31 4.86
C THR A 70 9.45 3.67 6.22
N ALA A 71 9.40 4.95 6.59
CA ALA A 71 8.79 5.39 7.83
C ALA A 71 7.28 5.07 7.87
N SER A 72 6.58 5.27 6.76
CA SER A 72 5.17 4.92 6.64
C SER A 72 4.96 3.41 6.79
N GLU A 73 5.83 2.59 6.23
CA GLU A 73 5.76 1.13 6.35
C GLU A 73 6.02 0.67 7.79
N ILE A 74 7.00 1.26 8.46
CA ILE A 74 7.27 0.99 9.88
C ILE A 74 6.07 1.40 10.75
N ASP A 75 5.49 2.55 10.49
CA ASP A 75 4.29 3.03 11.19
C ASP A 75 3.11 2.07 11.01
N HIS A 76 2.87 1.60 9.79
CA HIS A 76 1.88 0.56 9.49
C HIS A 76 2.09 -0.71 10.32
N ILE A 77 3.32 -1.22 10.37
CA ILE A 77 3.67 -2.43 11.15
C ILE A 77 3.45 -2.20 12.65
N LEU A 78 3.82 -1.03 13.16
CA LEU A 78 3.68 -0.70 14.59
C LEU A 78 2.23 -0.47 15.00
N MET A 79 1.45 0.18 14.12
CA MET A 79 0.02 0.48 14.39
C MET A 79 -0.88 -0.75 14.26
N THR A 80 -0.42 -1.79 13.56
CA THR A 80 -1.23 -2.98 13.27
C THR A 80 -0.48 -4.28 13.59
N PRO A 81 -0.15 -4.54 14.88
CA PRO A 81 0.66 -5.70 15.28
C PRO A 81 0.03 -7.06 14.93
N SER A 82 -1.28 -7.10 14.71
CA SER A 82 -2.04 -8.32 14.41
C SER A 82 -2.30 -8.52 12.92
N ALA A 83 -2.13 -7.52 12.09
CA ALA A 83 -2.20 -7.66 10.64
C ALA A 83 -0.82 -8.05 10.10
N LEU A 84 -0.80 -9.06 9.24
CA LEU A 84 0.41 -9.47 8.54
C LEU A 84 0.75 -8.48 7.43
N ASN A 85 -0.27 -7.95 6.75
CA ASN A 85 -0.16 -6.93 5.70
C ASN A 85 -1.39 -6.03 5.69
N VAL A 86 -1.20 -4.76 5.32
CA VAL A 86 -2.26 -3.79 5.09
C VAL A 86 -1.96 -3.08 3.78
N ASP A 87 -2.93 -3.08 2.86
CA ASP A 87 -2.82 -2.40 1.56
C ASP A 87 -4.01 -1.48 1.35
N ASP A 88 -3.73 -0.25 0.94
CA ASP A 88 -4.74 0.74 0.56
C ASP A 88 -4.87 0.83 -0.96
N PHE A 89 -6.12 0.83 -1.46
CA PHE A 89 -6.48 0.93 -2.87
C PHE A 89 -7.41 2.12 -3.11
N ALA A 90 -7.50 2.54 -4.37
CA ALA A 90 -8.41 3.60 -4.83
C ALA A 90 -8.27 4.89 -3.99
N ASP A 91 -7.05 5.40 -3.87
CA ASP A 91 -6.70 6.60 -3.10
C ASP A 91 -7.16 6.52 -1.62
N GLY A 92 -6.97 5.35 -1.00
CA GLY A 92 -7.31 5.10 0.40
C GLY A 92 -8.80 4.84 0.67
N LYS A 93 -9.65 4.75 -0.36
CA LYS A 93 -11.10 4.48 -0.18
C LYS A 93 -11.39 3.03 0.16
N VAL A 94 -10.55 2.12 -0.28
CA VAL A 94 -10.65 0.68 -0.05
C VAL A 94 -9.39 0.21 0.64
N ARG A 95 -9.56 -0.55 1.71
CA ARG A 95 -8.46 -1.15 2.47
C ARG A 95 -8.58 -2.66 2.46
N MET A 96 -7.45 -3.33 2.31
CA MET A 96 -7.30 -4.76 2.54
C MET A 96 -6.38 -4.96 3.74
N PHE A 97 -6.73 -5.89 4.63
CA PHE A 97 -5.80 -6.35 5.65
C PHE A 97 -5.79 -7.87 5.73
N GLU A 98 -4.61 -8.40 6.00
CA GLU A 98 -4.35 -9.81 6.22
C GLU A 98 -4.22 -10.09 7.70
N ALA A 99 -4.97 -11.04 8.22
CA ALA A 99 -4.87 -11.48 9.60
C ALA A 99 -4.73 -12.99 9.70
N LYS A 100 -3.83 -13.47 10.56
CA LYS A 100 -3.71 -14.89 10.87
C LYS A 100 -4.71 -15.30 11.94
N LEU A 101 -5.55 -16.25 11.62
CA LEU A 101 -6.57 -16.74 12.54
C LEU A 101 -5.95 -17.60 13.64
N LYS A 102 -6.08 -17.17 14.89
CA LYS A 102 -5.60 -17.91 16.07
C LYS A 102 -6.65 -18.93 16.53
N GLU A 103 -6.24 -19.93 17.32
CA GLU A 103 -7.14 -20.97 17.87
C GLU A 103 -8.25 -20.41 18.76
N ASN A 104 -7.94 -19.38 19.53
CA ASN A 104 -8.88 -18.71 20.43
C ASN A 104 -9.69 -17.59 19.75
N SER A 105 -9.60 -17.44 18.44
CA SER A 105 -10.35 -16.43 17.69
C SER A 105 -11.86 -16.72 17.76
N PRO A 106 -12.71 -15.70 18.01
CA PRO A 106 -14.16 -15.85 17.95
C PRO A 106 -14.67 -16.15 16.53
N TYR A 107 -13.81 -16.02 15.52
CA TYR A 107 -14.12 -16.31 14.12
C TYR A 107 -13.68 -17.72 13.70
N ALA A 108 -12.93 -18.43 14.55
CA ALA A 108 -12.42 -19.76 14.25
C ALA A 108 -13.53 -20.82 14.29
N ASN A 109 -13.45 -21.79 13.37
CA ASN A 109 -14.38 -22.93 13.26
C ASN A 109 -15.83 -22.53 12.94
N ILE A 110 -16.06 -21.35 12.36
CA ILE A 110 -17.38 -20.84 12.00
C ILE A 110 -17.47 -20.72 10.47
N GLN A 111 -18.62 -21.09 9.90
CA GLN A 111 -18.91 -20.86 8.49
C GLN A 111 -19.06 -19.36 8.20
N LEU A 112 -18.53 -18.90 7.06
CA LEU A 112 -18.55 -17.49 6.69
C LEU A 112 -19.95 -16.86 6.78
N LYS A 113 -20.98 -17.55 6.34
CA LYS A 113 -22.38 -17.06 6.37
C LYS A 113 -22.92 -16.75 7.77
N TYR A 114 -22.28 -17.27 8.82
CA TYR A 114 -22.68 -17.05 10.21
C TYR A 114 -21.74 -16.04 10.92
N LEU A 115 -20.70 -15.57 10.25
CA LEU A 115 -19.80 -14.59 10.82
C LEU A 115 -20.48 -13.21 10.90
N LYS A 116 -20.37 -12.60 12.06
CA LYS A 116 -20.82 -11.21 12.27
C LYS A 116 -19.73 -10.25 11.80
N ILE A 117 -19.62 -10.08 10.49
CA ILE A 117 -18.73 -9.12 9.85
C ILE A 117 -19.59 -7.94 9.36
N PRO A 118 -19.13 -6.68 9.51
CA PRO A 118 -19.83 -5.53 8.95
C PRO A 118 -20.14 -5.69 7.46
N ASN A 119 -21.28 -5.19 7.00
CA ASN A 119 -21.72 -5.34 5.60
C ASN A 119 -20.77 -4.70 4.58
N ASP A 120 -19.96 -3.72 5.01
CA ASP A 120 -18.98 -3.03 4.17
C ASP A 120 -17.63 -3.76 4.11
N ILE A 121 -17.54 -4.99 4.67
CA ILE A 121 -16.33 -5.81 4.68
C ILE A 121 -16.61 -7.17 4.04
N LEU A 122 -15.72 -7.58 3.17
CA LEU A 122 -15.72 -8.86 2.49
C LEU A 122 -14.52 -9.70 2.93
N VAL A 123 -14.71 -10.99 3.19
CA VAL A 123 -13.61 -11.97 3.21
C VAL A 123 -13.30 -12.34 1.77
N ALA A 124 -12.25 -11.73 1.22
CA ALA A 124 -11.91 -11.88 -0.19
C ALA A 124 -11.17 -13.18 -0.48
N MET A 125 -10.28 -13.60 0.45
CA MET A 125 -9.39 -14.72 0.23
C MET A 125 -8.99 -15.37 1.55
N LEU A 126 -8.70 -16.67 1.50
CA LEU A 126 -8.04 -17.44 2.55
C LEU A 126 -6.76 -18.06 2.00
N PHE A 127 -5.71 -18.02 2.79
CA PHE A 127 -4.50 -18.76 2.50
C PHE A 127 -4.30 -19.85 3.56
N ARG A 128 -4.46 -21.12 3.15
CA ARG A 128 -4.42 -22.29 4.01
C ARG A 128 -3.43 -23.31 3.47
N LYS A 129 -2.44 -23.71 4.27
CA LYS A 129 -1.45 -24.76 3.89
C LYS A 129 -0.88 -24.54 2.47
N HIS A 130 -0.43 -23.30 2.17
CA HIS A 130 0.14 -22.91 0.88
C HIS A 130 -0.85 -22.93 -0.31
N LYS A 131 -2.15 -22.98 -0.04
CA LYS A 131 -3.19 -22.91 -1.08
C LYS A 131 -4.05 -21.67 -0.88
N MET A 132 -4.26 -20.95 -1.96
CA MET A 132 -5.21 -19.84 -2.03
C MET A 132 -6.62 -20.40 -2.23
N ILE A 133 -7.57 -19.91 -1.47
CA ILE A 133 -8.98 -20.29 -1.50
C ILE A 133 -9.82 -19.01 -1.59
N ILE A 134 -10.69 -18.91 -2.56
CA ILE A 134 -11.74 -17.89 -2.61
C ILE A 134 -12.95 -18.46 -1.89
N PRO A 135 -13.23 -17.99 -0.66
CA PRO A 135 -14.21 -18.65 0.20
C PRO A 135 -15.64 -18.32 -0.22
N ARG A 136 -16.54 -19.24 0.08
CA ARG A 136 -17.98 -19.10 -0.08
C ARG A 136 -18.66 -19.17 1.30
N GLY A 137 -19.93 -18.79 1.39
CA GLY A 137 -20.67 -18.73 2.65
C GLY A 137 -20.66 -20.03 3.47
N ASN A 138 -20.51 -21.20 2.84
CA ASN A 138 -20.45 -22.50 3.53
C ASN A 138 -19.02 -22.89 3.98
N ASP A 139 -18.00 -22.17 3.54
CA ASP A 139 -16.63 -22.45 3.96
C ASP A 139 -16.40 -22.02 5.40
N VAL A 140 -15.59 -22.80 6.11
CA VAL A 140 -15.26 -22.58 7.51
C VAL A 140 -13.89 -21.95 7.62
N LEU A 141 -13.77 -20.92 8.45
CA LEU A 141 -12.47 -20.34 8.83
C LEU A 141 -11.82 -21.27 9.87
N LEU A 142 -10.60 -21.71 9.61
CA LEU A 142 -9.86 -22.60 10.49
C LEU A 142 -8.68 -21.88 11.16
N PRO A 143 -8.32 -22.26 12.39
CA PRO A 143 -7.07 -21.79 12.99
C PRO A 143 -5.87 -22.02 12.09
N GLY A 144 -5.01 -21.01 12.01
CA GLY A 144 -3.83 -21.01 11.13
C GLY A 144 -4.08 -20.51 9.72
N ASP A 145 -5.33 -20.22 9.33
CA ASP A 145 -5.62 -19.53 8.07
C ASP A 145 -5.09 -18.09 8.11
N ASN A 146 -4.51 -17.63 7.01
CA ASN A 146 -4.38 -16.21 6.75
C ASN A 146 -5.65 -15.76 6.02
N VAL A 147 -6.36 -14.81 6.62
CA VAL A 147 -7.65 -14.31 6.13
C VAL A 147 -7.46 -12.90 5.61
N TYR A 148 -7.89 -12.66 4.38
CA TYR A 148 -7.82 -11.37 3.72
C TYR A 148 -9.20 -10.71 3.73
N PHE A 149 -9.29 -9.60 4.45
CA PHE A 149 -10.50 -8.78 4.55
C PHE A 149 -10.33 -7.56 3.66
N VAL A 150 -11.36 -7.23 2.90
CA VAL A 150 -11.40 -6.05 2.01
C VAL A 150 -12.68 -5.27 2.27
N GLY A 151 -12.57 -3.96 2.37
CA GLY A 151 -13.74 -3.12 2.60
C GLY A 151 -13.43 -1.63 2.56
N LYS A 152 -14.41 -0.81 2.93
CA LYS A 152 -14.20 0.62 3.10
C LYS A 152 -13.18 0.87 4.22
N GLN A 153 -12.33 1.86 4.03
CA GLN A 153 -11.24 2.16 4.97
C GLN A 153 -11.73 2.30 6.41
N ASP A 154 -12.77 3.11 6.65
CA ASP A 154 -13.29 3.34 8.01
C ASP A 154 -13.86 2.07 8.64
N ALA A 155 -14.56 1.23 7.85
CA ALA A 155 -15.11 -0.03 8.33
C ALA A 155 -14.02 -1.03 8.70
N ILE A 156 -12.98 -1.13 7.86
CA ILE A 156 -11.82 -1.98 8.11
C ILE A 156 -11.06 -1.53 9.36
N LEU A 157 -10.79 -0.24 9.54
CA LEU A 157 -10.08 0.28 10.72
C LEU A 157 -10.81 -0.08 12.03
N GLN A 158 -12.13 0.08 12.07
CA GLN A 158 -12.93 -0.30 13.25
C GLN A 158 -12.96 -1.81 13.49
N PHE A 159 -13.08 -2.60 12.41
CA PHE A 159 -13.09 -4.05 12.49
C PHE A 159 -11.74 -4.59 12.94
N GLU A 160 -10.66 -4.06 12.42
CA GLU A 160 -9.27 -4.41 12.75
C GLU A 160 -8.99 -4.18 14.24
N GLN A 161 -9.35 -3.01 14.79
CA GLN A 161 -9.23 -2.75 16.24
C GLN A 161 -9.98 -3.75 17.09
N ASN A 162 -11.21 -4.10 16.71
CA ASN A 162 -12.00 -5.09 17.41
C ASN A 162 -11.43 -6.51 17.26
N PHE A 163 -10.91 -6.82 16.07
CA PHE A 163 -10.26 -8.10 15.78
C PHE A 163 -8.98 -8.26 16.61
N THR A 164 -8.20 -7.19 16.75
CA THR A 164 -6.95 -7.14 17.53
C THR A 164 -7.21 -7.22 19.03
N ASN A 165 -8.10 -6.38 19.56
CA ASN A 165 -8.41 -6.31 21.00
C ASN A 165 -9.02 -7.60 21.56
N THR A 166 -9.61 -8.43 20.72
CA THR A 166 -10.15 -9.75 21.13
C THR A 166 -9.02 -10.75 21.42
N TYR A 167 -7.77 -10.45 21.04
CA TYR A 167 -6.61 -11.33 21.22
C TYR A 167 -5.74 -11.00 22.43
N GLU A 168 -5.98 -9.87 23.11
CA GLU A 168 -5.16 -9.43 24.27
C GLU A 168 -5.75 -9.79 25.64
N LYS A 169 -6.80 -10.63 25.69
CA LYS A 169 -7.39 -11.11 26.94
C LYS A 169 -7.07 -12.57 27.20
#